data_2943151f53958bdbd02c8c4f38995ce4
#
_entry.id   2943151f53958bdbd02c8c4f38995ce4
#
_cell.length_a   1.000
_cell.length_b   1.000
_cell.length_c   1.000
_cell.angle_alpha   90.00
_cell.angle_beta   90.00
_cell.angle_gamma   90.00
#
_symmetry.space_group_name_H-M   'P 1'
#
loop_
_entity.id
_entity.type
_entity.pdbx_description
1 polymer ?
#
loop_
_entity_poly.entity_id
_entity_poly.type
_entity_poly.pdbx_seq_one_letter_code
_entity_poly.pdbx_strand_id
1 'polypeptide(L)'
;MSLTHEDLAATGRAIIGRELTAPSLAHRIGPLPAVLEGLSNLHEAAGRFAKTAPDILAHTEVARALAQALVQAMVLCIGGGVTTESSRAHHRHAEIMRRLEAVLEANPDRTLYAAELCAATGASDRTLRACCQEHLGMSPMRYLWLRRMHLARRGLRVANPAATTVTEIATNYGFWELGRFSVAYRSLFGESPSAALRRPAEDPRPQKNIGSPWQLPESA
;
A
#
# COMPACT_ATOMS: atom_id res chain seq x y z
N MET A 1 -3.22 2.73 -4.67
CA MET A 1 -4.01 3.83 -5.25
C MET A 1 -4.68 4.52 -4.09
N SER A 2 -4.51 5.81 -3.93
CA SER A 2 -5.18 6.64 -2.91
C SER A 2 -5.92 7.76 -3.61
N LEU A 3 -7.08 8.12 -3.09
CA LEU A 3 -7.89 9.26 -3.53
C LEU A 3 -7.89 10.28 -2.40
N THR A 4 -7.77 11.56 -2.75
CA THR A 4 -8.03 12.62 -1.78
C THR A 4 -9.54 12.71 -1.50
N HIS A 5 -9.92 13.36 -0.41
CA HIS A 5 -11.34 13.61 -0.11
C HIS A 5 -12.02 14.43 -1.21
N GLU A 6 -11.29 15.39 -1.75
CA GLU A 6 -11.77 16.24 -2.83
C GLU A 6 -12.00 15.45 -4.12
N ASP A 7 -11.04 14.58 -4.49
CA ASP A 7 -11.17 13.70 -5.66
C ASP A 7 -12.34 12.72 -5.50
N LEU A 8 -12.53 12.16 -4.28
CA LEU A 8 -13.63 11.25 -3.99
C LEU A 8 -14.99 11.97 -4.12
N ALA A 9 -15.11 13.18 -3.56
CA ALA A 9 -16.31 13.99 -3.63
C ALA A 9 -16.62 14.38 -5.08
N ALA A 10 -15.63 14.86 -5.83
CA ALA A 10 -15.77 15.26 -7.23
C ALA A 10 -16.16 14.07 -8.12
N THR A 11 -15.49 12.93 -7.95
CA THR A 11 -15.76 11.72 -8.73
C THR A 11 -17.13 11.13 -8.38
N GLY A 12 -17.54 11.18 -7.09
CA GLY A 12 -18.88 10.80 -6.66
C GLY A 12 -19.97 11.62 -7.34
N ARG A 13 -19.82 12.94 -7.40
CA ARG A 13 -20.75 13.82 -8.13
C ARG A 13 -20.84 13.47 -9.61
N ALA A 14 -19.70 13.19 -10.25
CA ALA A 14 -19.65 12.90 -11.69
C ALA A 14 -20.25 11.53 -12.05
N ILE A 15 -20.06 10.50 -11.22
CA ILE A 15 -20.45 9.11 -11.54
C ILE A 15 -21.84 8.76 -11.01
N ILE A 16 -22.13 9.13 -9.76
CA ILE A 16 -23.36 8.73 -9.07
C ILE A 16 -24.31 9.90 -8.75
N GLY A 17 -23.98 11.10 -9.20
CA GLY A 17 -24.80 12.30 -9.05
C GLY A 17 -24.88 12.87 -7.63
N ARG A 18 -24.07 12.37 -6.69
CA ARG A 18 -24.01 12.86 -5.32
C ARG A 18 -22.57 12.91 -4.80
N GLU A 19 -22.32 13.81 -3.87
CA GLU A 19 -21.04 13.89 -3.18
C GLU A 19 -20.84 12.66 -2.29
N LEU A 20 -19.66 12.05 -2.40
CA LEU A 20 -19.23 10.96 -1.53
C LEU A 20 -18.24 11.50 -0.51
N THR A 21 -18.51 11.21 0.74
CA THR A 21 -17.56 11.40 1.84
C THR A 21 -16.89 10.08 2.16
N ALA A 22 -15.61 10.13 2.57
CA ALA A 22 -14.94 8.95 3.05
C ALA A 22 -15.69 8.37 4.27
N PRO A 23 -15.86 7.04 4.35
CA PRO A 23 -16.53 6.43 5.49
C PRO A 23 -15.76 6.74 6.77
N SER A 24 -16.46 7.20 7.81
CA SER A 24 -15.86 7.41 9.13
C SER A 24 -15.54 6.07 9.78
N LEU A 25 -14.66 6.08 10.79
CA LEU A 25 -14.33 4.88 11.60
C LEU A 25 -15.56 4.24 12.27
N ALA A 26 -16.65 5.02 12.41
CA ALA A 26 -17.90 4.54 12.99
C ALA A 26 -18.75 3.68 12.04
N HIS A 27 -18.44 3.70 10.76
CA HIS A 27 -19.29 3.09 9.75
C HIS A 27 -18.50 2.17 8.83
N ARG A 28 -19.12 1.06 8.45
CA ARG A 28 -18.64 0.17 7.39
C ARG A 28 -19.56 0.30 6.18
N ILE A 29 -18.97 0.30 5.02
CA ILE A 29 -19.69 0.18 3.77
C ILE A 29 -19.58 -1.27 3.30
N GLY A 30 -20.73 -1.95 3.21
CA GLY A 30 -20.83 -3.26 2.58
C GLY A 30 -21.27 -3.06 1.13
N PRO A 31 -20.33 -3.12 0.16
CA PRO A 31 -20.71 -2.97 -1.25
C PRO A 31 -21.56 -4.15 -1.69
N LEU A 32 -22.37 -3.94 -2.72
CA LEU A 32 -23.10 -5.03 -3.36
C LEU A 32 -22.11 -6.07 -3.91
N PRO A 33 -22.36 -7.39 -3.71
CA PRO A 33 -21.40 -8.43 -4.09
C PRO A 33 -20.93 -8.34 -5.54
N ALA A 34 -21.83 -8.10 -6.50
CA ALA A 34 -21.50 -7.98 -7.91
C ALA A 34 -20.57 -6.78 -8.22
N VAL A 35 -20.72 -5.67 -7.50
CA VAL A 35 -19.88 -4.47 -7.68
C VAL A 35 -18.49 -4.70 -7.08
N LEU A 36 -18.44 -5.36 -5.93
CA LEU A 36 -17.18 -5.75 -5.29
C LEU A 36 -16.40 -6.75 -6.16
N GLU A 37 -17.08 -7.73 -6.72
CA GLU A 37 -16.48 -8.70 -7.65
C GLU A 37 -15.92 -8.00 -8.90
N GLY A 38 -16.65 -7.04 -9.47
CA GLY A 38 -16.18 -6.24 -10.58
C GLY A 38 -14.89 -5.46 -10.26
N LEU A 39 -14.82 -4.83 -9.08
CA LEU A 39 -13.61 -4.14 -8.63
C LEU A 39 -12.45 -5.11 -8.43
N SER A 40 -12.69 -6.28 -7.81
CA SER A 40 -11.68 -7.29 -7.57
C SER A 40 -11.10 -7.83 -8.87
N ASN A 41 -11.96 -8.17 -9.83
CA ASN A 41 -11.55 -8.67 -11.15
C ASN A 41 -10.72 -7.63 -11.92
N LEU A 42 -11.12 -6.36 -11.87
CA LEU A 42 -10.38 -5.27 -12.49
C LEU A 42 -9.01 -5.07 -11.84
N HIS A 43 -8.94 -5.12 -10.50
CA HIS A 43 -7.68 -5.02 -9.76
C HIS A 43 -6.74 -6.18 -10.07
N GLU A 44 -7.24 -7.42 -10.12
CA GLU A 44 -6.44 -8.58 -10.51
C GLU A 44 -5.96 -8.51 -11.96
N ALA A 45 -6.83 -8.07 -12.88
CA ALA A 45 -6.47 -7.84 -14.26
C ALA A 45 -5.36 -6.80 -14.39
N ALA A 46 -5.46 -5.68 -13.67
CA ALA A 46 -4.42 -4.65 -13.59
C ALA A 46 -3.09 -5.22 -13.10
N GLY A 47 -3.14 -6.03 -12.03
CA GLY A 47 -1.94 -6.70 -11.48
C GLY A 47 -1.31 -7.72 -12.45
N ARG A 48 -2.13 -8.47 -13.19
CA ARG A 48 -1.62 -9.36 -14.26
C ARG A 48 -0.98 -8.55 -15.38
N PHE A 49 -1.64 -7.49 -15.84
CA PHE A 49 -1.16 -6.63 -16.91
C PHE A 49 0.19 -5.99 -16.57
N ALA A 50 0.36 -5.53 -15.31
CA ALA A 50 1.61 -4.98 -14.83
C ALA A 50 2.77 -5.99 -14.86
N LYS A 51 2.48 -7.28 -14.75
CA LYS A 51 3.50 -8.34 -14.80
C LYS A 51 3.79 -8.83 -16.21
N THR A 52 2.76 -8.94 -17.06
CA THR A 52 2.87 -9.57 -18.39
C THR A 52 3.17 -8.58 -19.50
N ALA A 53 2.79 -7.33 -19.36
CA ALA A 53 2.94 -6.29 -20.38
C ALA A 53 3.27 -4.92 -19.77
N PRO A 54 4.38 -4.79 -19.03
CA PRO A 54 4.76 -3.54 -18.36
C PRO A 54 4.97 -2.37 -19.33
N ASP A 55 5.42 -2.66 -20.55
CA ASP A 55 5.65 -1.65 -21.58
C ASP A 55 4.34 -0.97 -22.02
N ILE A 56 3.25 -1.72 -22.08
CA ILE A 56 1.93 -1.16 -22.40
C ILE A 56 1.46 -0.21 -21.29
N LEU A 57 1.70 -0.57 -20.03
CA LEU A 57 1.39 0.30 -18.89
C LEU A 57 2.30 1.54 -18.78
N ALA A 58 3.45 1.53 -19.44
CA ALA A 58 4.31 2.71 -19.55
C ALA A 58 3.68 3.81 -20.41
N HIS A 59 2.73 3.48 -21.29
CA HIS A 59 1.97 4.47 -22.04
C HIS A 59 1.01 5.24 -21.11
N THR A 60 1.20 6.56 -21.06
CA THR A 60 0.45 7.47 -20.17
C THR A 60 -1.07 7.31 -20.30
N GLU A 61 -1.57 7.15 -21.52
CA GLU A 61 -3.01 7.03 -21.77
C GLU A 61 -3.58 5.70 -21.23
N VAL A 62 -2.83 4.59 -21.38
CA VAL A 62 -3.25 3.29 -20.83
C VAL A 62 -3.25 3.31 -19.32
N ALA A 63 -2.19 3.85 -18.71
CA ALA A 63 -2.11 4.00 -17.26
C ALA A 63 -3.23 4.89 -16.70
N ARG A 64 -3.55 5.99 -17.39
CA ARG A 64 -4.64 6.90 -17.03
C ARG A 64 -5.99 6.22 -17.14
N ALA A 65 -6.28 5.53 -18.24
CA ALA A 65 -7.54 4.82 -18.43
C ALA A 65 -7.77 3.73 -17.37
N LEU A 66 -6.72 2.95 -17.06
CA LEU A 66 -6.78 1.94 -16.01
C LEU A 66 -7.00 2.55 -14.62
N ALA A 67 -6.29 3.63 -14.29
CA ALA A 67 -6.49 4.36 -13.05
C ALA A 67 -7.92 4.89 -12.93
N GLN A 68 -8.46 5.46 -14.00
CA GLN A 68 -9.82 5.97 -14.02
C GLN A 68 -10.87 4.85 -13.86
N ALA A 69 -10.66 3.71 -14.50
CA ALA A 69 -11.55 2.55 -14.36
C ALA A 69 -11.58 2.02 -12.93
N LEU A 70 -10.40 1.92 -12.28
CA LEU A 70 -10.29 1.51 -10.88
C LEU A 70 -10.96 2.50 -9.92
N VAL A 71 -10.79 3.81 -10.14
CA VAL A 71 -11.47 4.86 -9.37
C VAL A 71 -12.97 4.76 -9.52
N GLN A 72 -13.46 4.59 -10.74
CA GLN A 72 -14.88 4.45 -11.01
C GLN A 72 -15.48 3.22 -10.30
N ALA A 73 -14.83 2.07 -10.40
CA ALA A 73 -15.28 0.84 -9.73
C ALA A 73 -15.30 1.02 -8.19
N MET A 74 -14.29 1.70 -7.61
CA MET A 74 -14.24 2.00 -6.18
C MET A 74 -15.38 2.94 -5.76
N VAL A 75 -15.65 4.01 -6.52
CA VAL A 75 -16.73 4.95 -6.26
C VAL A 75 -18.09 4.25 -6.30
N LEU A 76 -18.32 3.34 -7.24
CA LEU A 76 -19.55 2.53 -7.31
C LEU A 76 -19.69 1.61 -6.09
N CYS A 77 -18.60 1.00 -5.60
CA CYS A 77 -18.58 0.19 -4.37
C CYS A 77 -19.00 1.03 -3.15
N ILE A 78 -18.43 2.22 -3.00
CA ILE A 78 -18.74 3.13 -1.88
C ILE A 78 -20.18 3.68 -2.02
N GLY A 79 -20.54 4.12 -3.20
CA GLY A 79 -21.82 4.80 -3.44
C GLY A 79 -23.05 3.90 -3.42
N GLY A 80 -22.89 2.63 -3.83
CA GLY A 80 -23.96 1.62 -3.84
C GLY A 80 -24.00 0.72 -2.60
N GLY A 81 -23.07 0.90 -1.69
CA GLY A 81 -22.95 0.03 -0.51
C GLY A 81 -23.92 0.40 0.61
N VAL A 82 -24.29 -0.59 1.42
CA VAL A 82 -25.07 -0.39 2.64
C VAL A 82 -24.15 0.03 3.77
N THR A 83 -24.46 1.16 4.40
CA THR A 83 -23.72 1.66 5.56
C THR A 83 -24.26 1.01 6.82
N THR A 84 -23.40 0.35 7.59
CA THR A 84 -23.74 -0.24 8.88
C THR A 84 -22.87 0.35 9.99
N GLU A 85 -23.42 0.48 11.21
CA GLU A 85 -22.64 0.89 12.35
C GLU A 85 -21.52 -0.12 12.64
N SER A 86 -20.34 0.39 12.90
CA SER A 86 -19.20 -0.43 13.24
C SER A 86 -19.27 -0.88 14.69
N SER A 87 -18.97 -2.13 14.99
CA SER A 87 -18.91 -2.62 16.35
C SER A 87 -17.77 -1.97 17.15
N ARG A 88 -17.86 -1.98 18.50
CA ARG A 88 -16.76 -1.49 19.37
C ARG A 88 -15.42 -2.17 19.07
N ALA A 89 -15.45 -3.43 18.66
CA ALA A 89 -14.24 -4.16 18.24
C ALA A 89 -13.62 -3.54 16.99
N HIS A 90 -14.42 -3.17 16.00
CA HIS A 90 -13.96 -2.51 14.78
C HIS A 90 -13.36 -1.13 15.05
N HIS A 91 -14.00 -0.33 15.92
CA HIS A 91 -13.45 0.95 16.35
C HIS A 91 -12.07 0.78 17.00
N ARG A 92 -11.92 -0.22 17.87
CA ARG A 92 -10.64 -0.54 18.50
C ARG A 92 -9.60 -0.99 17.46
N HIS A 93 -9.97 -1.82 16.49
CA HIS A 93 -9.07 -2.24 15.41
C HIS A 93 -8.64 -1.07 14.53
N ALA A 94 -9.58 -0.20 14.16
CA ALA A 94 -9.28 1.00 13.38
C ALA A 94 -8.31 1.94 14.10
N GLU A 95 -8.49 2.14 15.42
CA GLU A 95 -7.57 2.95 16.22
C GLU A 95 -6.16 2.33 16.30
N ILE A 96 -6.06 1.01 16.43
CA ILE A 96 -4.77 0.30 16.35
C ILE A 96 -4.11 0.52 15.00
N MET A 97 -4.88 0.43 13.91
CA MET A 97 -4.36 0.66 12.55
C MET A 97 -3.91 2.10 12.33
N ARG A 98 -4.65 3.09 12.83
CA ARG A 98 -4.26 4.50 12.80
C ARG A 98 -2.93 4.75 13.53
N ARG A 99 -2.75 4.15 14.73
CA ARG A 99 -1.48 4.23 15.47
C ARG A 99 -0.35 3.53 14.72
N LEU A 100 -0.62 2.37 14.11
CA LEU A 100 0.34 1.68 13.27
C LEU A 100 0.81 2.57 12.12
N GLU A 101 -0.11 3.22 11.43
CA GLU A 101 0.19 4.14 10.34
C GLU A 101 1.07 5.30 10.81
N ALA A 102 0.69 5.97 11.90
CA ALA A 102 1.47 7.07 12.46
C ALA A 102 2.92 6.65 12.79
N VAL A 103 3.12 5.44 13.32
CA VAL A 103 4.48 4.91 13.58
C VAL A 103 5.26 4.66 12.29
N LEU A 104 4.59 4.14 11.25
CA LEU A 104 5.22 3.90 9.96
C LEU A 104 5.61 5.20 9.25
N GLU A 105 4.76 6.22 9.35
CA GLU A 105 5.01 7.56 8.79
C GLU A 105 6.12 8.30 9.53
N ALA A 106 6.15 8.20 10.86
CA ALA A 106 7.21 8.77 11.67
C ALA A 106 8.58 8.11 11.45
N ASN A 107 8.62 6.94 10.82
CA ASN A 107 9.84 6.16 10.58
C ASN A 107 9.96 5.71 9.11
N PRO A 108 9.97 6.62 8.12
CA PRO A 108 9.87 6.28 6.69
C PRO A 108 11.00 5.38 6.20
N ASP A 109 12.21 5.56 6.69
CA ASP A 109 13.42 4.87 6.23
C ASP A 109 13.98 3.85 7.24
N ARG A 110 13.36 3.76 8.43
CA ARG A 110 13.81 2.87 9.49
C ARG A 110 13.20 1.47 9.37
N THR A 111 14.02 0.46 9.64
CA THR A 111 13.55 -0.91 9.86
C THR A 111 12.82 -1.01 11.20
N LEU A 112 11.57 -1.42 11.16
CA LEU A 112 10.72 -1.65 12.34
C LEU A 112 10.51 -3.14 12.56
N TYR A 113 10.33 -3.53 13.83
CA TYR A 113 10.09 -4.90 14.26
C TYR A 113 8.71 -5.04 14.93
N ALA A 114 8.16 -6.26 14.94
CA ALA A 114 6.82 -6.51 15.45
C ALA A 114 6.64 -6.09 16.93
N ALA A 115 7.67 -6.28 17.76
CA ALA A 115 7.63 -5.86 19.16
C ALA A 115 7.48 -4.33 19.31
N GLU A 116 8.18 -3.56 18.47
CA GLU A 116 8.07 -2.10 18.45
C GLU A 116 6.66 -1.65 18.03
N LEU A 117 6.07 -2.33 17.04
CA LEU A 117 4.71 -2.05 16.62
C LEU A 117 3.69 -2.37 17.71
N CYS A 118 3.84 -3.49 18.41
CA CYS A 118 2.99 -3.85 19.54
C CYS A 118 3.07 -2.79 20.64
N ALA A 119 4.28 -2.36 21.01
CA ALA A 119 4.50 -1.32 22.02
C ALA A 119 3.88 0.02 21.61
N ALA A 120 4.11 0.45 20.38
CA ALA A 120 3.63 1.73 19.87
C ALA A 120 2.10 1.79 19.67
N THR A 121 1.49 0.68 19.24
CA THR A 121 0.03 0.60 19.05
C THR A 121 -0.74 0.28 20.33
N GLY A 122 -0.06 -0.17 21.37
CA GLY A 122 -0.69 -0.67 22.60
C GLY A 122 -1.48 -1.98 22.39
N ALA A 123 -1.18 -2.72 21.33
CA ALA A 123 -1.86 -3.96 20.99
C ALA A 123 -0.97 -5.17 21.24
N SER A 124 -1.58 -6.29 21.70
CA SER A 124 -0.87 -7.57 21.72
C SER A 124 -0.57 -8.05 20.29
N ASP A 125 0.43 -8.92 20.13
CA ASP A 125 0.77 -9.53 18.83
C ASP A 125 -0.46 -10.22 18.19
N ARG A 126 -1.26 -10.93 18.97
CA ARG A 126 -2.52 -11.54 18.51
C ARG A 126 -3.49 -10.48 17.97
N THR A 127 -3.69 -9.39 18.70
CA THR A 127 -4.61 -8.32 18.30
C THR A 127 -4.08 -7.60 17.05
N LEU A 128 -2.80 -7.27 17.02
CA LEU A 128 -2.17 -6.62 15.88
C LEU A 128 -2.27 -7.50 14.61
N ARG A 129 -2.09 -8.82 14.73
CA ARG A 129 -2.32 -9.76 13.61
C ARG A 129 -3.75 -9.74 13.11
N ALA A 130 -4.73 -9.74 14.02
CA ALA A 130 -6.14 -9.69 13.64
C ALA A 130 -6.47 -8.39 12.91
N CYS A 131 -5.98 -7.24 13.43
CA CYS A 131 -6.15 -5.94 12.79
C CYS A 131 -5.50 -5.90 11.39
N CYS A 132 -4.24 -6.34 11.27
CA CYS A 132 -3.56 -6.37 9.99
C CYS A 132 -4.23 -7.33 9.00
N GLN A 133 -4.68 -8.49 9.43
CA GLN A 133 -5.40 -9.41 8.55
C GLN A 133 -6.72 -8.81 8.07
N GLU A 134 -7.46 -8.13 8.96
CA GLU A 134 -8.73 -7.50 8.62
C GLU A 134 -8.56 -6.31 7.67
N HIS A 135 -7.57 -5.44 7.93
CA HIS A 135 -7.41 -4.18 7.22
C HIS A 135 -6.42 -4.24 6.04
N LEU A 136 -5.40 -5.12 6.13
CA LEU A 136 -4.33 -5.24 5.12
C LEU A 136 -4.42 -6.53 4.30
N GLY A 137 -5.26 -7.49 4.71
CA GLY A 137 -5.30 -8.82 4.12
C GLY A 137 -4.03 -9.64 4.34
N MET A 138 -3.13 -9.20 5.25
CA MET A 138 -1.86 -9.89 5.51
C MET A 138 -1.39 -9.71 6.95
N SER A 139 -0.45 -10.57 7.39
CA SER A 139 0.13 -10.45 8.72
C SER A 139 1.07 -9.24 8.87
N PRO A 140 1.28 -8.70 10.10
CA PRO A 140 2.24 -7.63 10.36
C PRO A 140 3.65 -7.97 9.89
N MET A 141 4.08 -9.23 10.08
CA MET A 141 5.39 -9.71 9.65
C MET A 141 5.56 -9.66 8.12
N ARG A 142 4.51 -10.05 7.38
CA ARG A 142 4.51 -9.97 5.91
C ARG A 142 4.56 -8.52 5.45
N TYR A 143 3.80 -7.64 6.08
CA TYR A 143 3.81 -6.22 5.80
C TYR A 143 5.19 -5.59 6.05
N LEU A 144 5.80 -5.83 7.22
CA LEU A 144 7.13 -5.34 7.56
C LEU A 144 8.21 -5.89 6.62
N TRP A 145 8.08 -7.15 6.22
CA TRP A 145 8.98 -7.75 5.24
C TRP A 145 8.90 -7.04 3.88
N LEU A 146 7.69 -6.82 3.37
CA LEU A 146 7.48 -6.07 2.12
C LEU A 146 8.05 -4.65 2.23
N ARG A 147 7.77 -3.96 3.33
CA ARG A 147 8.31 -2.61 3.58
C ARG A 147 9.84 -2.60 3.53
N ARG A 148 10.50 -3.53 4.21
CA ARG A 148 11.96 -3.66 4.16
C ARG A 148 12.49 -3.94 2.75
N MET A 149 11.80 -4.77 1.97
CA MET A 149 12.15 -5.01 0.56
C MET A 149 12.09 -3.73 -0.27
N HIS A 150 11.07 -2.91 -0.08
CA HIS A 150 10.95 -1.61 -0.77
C HIS A 150 12.01 -0.61 -0.32
N LEU A 151 12.34 -0.57 0.96
CA LEU A 151 13.44 0.26 1.49
C LEU A 151 14.79 -0.17 0.90
N ALA A 152 15.07 -1.47 0.88
CA ALA A 152 16.28 -2.01 0.25
C ALA A 152 16.35 -1.65 -1.24
N ARG A 153 15.23 -1.75 -1.97
CA ARG A 153 15.16 -1.32 -3.37
C ARG A 153 15.46 0.17 -3.53
N ARG A 154 14.90 1.01 -2.68
CA ARG A 154 15.21 2.45 -2.68
C ARG A 154 16.69 2.68 -2.42
N GLY A 155 17.26 2.04 -1.39
CA GLY A 155 18.68 2.10 -1.08
C GLY A 155 19.55 1.69 -2.26
N LEU A 156 19.24 0.59 -2.95
CA LEU A 156 19.97 0.12 -4.13
C LEU A 156 19.93 1.11 -5.30
N ARG A 157 18.81 1.79 -5.51
CA ARG A 157 18.63 2.71 -6.64
C ARG A 157 19.31 4.07 -6.46
N VAL A 158 19.52 4.50 -5.21
CA VAL A 158 20.18 5.79 -4.91
C VAL A 158 21.66 5.63 -4.55
N ALA A 159 22.11 4.41 -4.28
CA ALA A 159 23.49 4.14 -3.88
C ALA A 159 24.45 4.28 -5.06
N ASN A 160 25.69 4.74 -4.75
CA ASN A 160 26.78 4.71 -5.70
C ASN A 160 27.37 3.29 -5.78
N PRO A 161 27.30 2.61 -6.97
CA PRO A 161 27.80 1.25 -7.11
C PRO A 161 29.32 1.09 -6.89
N ALA A 162 30.08 2.19 -6.98
CA ALA A 162 31.52 2.18 -6.72
C ALA A 162 31.85 2.25 -5.21
N ALA A 163 30.90 2.70 -4.37
CA ALA A 163 31.11 2.92 -2.94
C ALA A 163 30.33 1.96 -2.05
N THR A 164 29.33 1.26 -2.57
CA THR A 164 28.41 0.43 -1.77
C THR A 164 28.11 -0.88 -2.46
N THR A 165 27.91 -1.93 -1.68
CA THR A 165 27.60 -3.27 -2.17
C THR A 165 26.13 -3.66 -1.91
N VAL A 166 25.63 -4.61 -2.70
CA VAL A 166 24.30 -5.23 -2.45
C VAL A 166 24.24 -5.83 -1.05
N THR A 167 25.33 -6.42 -0.58
CA THR A 167 25.44 -7.03 0.75
C THR A 167 25.21 -6.00 1.86
N GLU A 168 25.92 -4.88 1.80
CA GLU A 168 25.77 -3.81 2.79
C GLU A 168 24.35 -3.27 2.83
N ILE A 169 23.76 -3.00 1.67
CA ILE A 169 22.38 -2.49 1.61
C ILE A 169 21.41 -3.53 2.16
N ALA A 170 21.51 -4.79 1.76
CA ALA A 170 20.62 -5.84 2.23
C ALA A 170 20.72 -6.00 3.76
N THR A 171 21.93 -6.04 4.32
CA THR A 171 22.16 -6.19 5.77
C THR A 171 21.66 -4.97 6.56
N ASN A 172 21.82 -3.76 6.04
CA ASN A 172 21.28 -2.53 6.66
C ASN A 172 19.76 -2.56 6.82
N TYR A 173 19.08 -3.25 5.91
CA TYR A 173 17.63 -3.46 5.99
C TYR A 173 17.22 -4.80 6.61
N GLY A 174 18.15 -5.49 7.30
CA GLY A 174 17.89 -6.70 8.08
C GLY A 174 17.72 -7.97 7.25
N PHE A 175 18.37 -8.05 6.09
CA PHE A 175 18.43 -9.26 5.28
C PHE A 175 19.80 -9.92 5.41
N TRP A 176 19.89 -10.93 6.27
CA TRP A 176 21.15 -11.65 6.54
C TRP A 176 21.39 -12.84 5.60
N GLU A 177 20.31 -13.42 5.04
CA GLU A 177 20.38 -14.54 4.10
C GLU A 177 20.34 -14.00 2.66
N LEU A 178 21.49 -13.60 2.14
CA LEU A 178 21.62 -12.88 0.86
C LEU A 178 21.09 -13.67 -0.35
N GLY A 179 21.23 -14.99 -0.34
CA GLY A 179 20.66 -15.86 -1.39
C GLY A 179 19.14 -15.79 -1.42
N ARG A 180 18.50 -15.93 -0.25
CA ARG A 180 17.03 -15.79 -0.13
C ARG A 180 16.56 -14.38 -0.45
N PHE A 181 17.30 -13.36 -0.02
CA PHE A 181 17.01 -11.98 -0.37
C PHE A 181 17.01 -11.78 -1.88
N SER A 182 18.04 -12.24 -2.60
CA SER A 182 18.17 -12.04 -4.04
C SER A 182 17.06 -12.73 -4.83
N VAL A 183 16.67 -13.94 -4.44
CA VAL A 183 15.55 -14.67 -5.04
C VAL A 183 14.23 -13.93 -4.81
N ALA A 184 13.96 -13.54 -3.55
CA ALA A 184 12.74 -12.83 -3.18
C ALA A 184 12.66 -11.44 -3.84
N TYR A 185 13.78 -10.73 -3.91
CA TYR A 185 13.87 -9.44 -4.58
C TYR A 185 13.52 -9.55 -6.06
N ARG A 186 14.12 -10.53 -6.75
CA ARG A 186 13.83 -10.78 -8.17
C ARG A 186 12.37 -11.16 -8.40
N SER A 187 11.81 -12.01 -7.55
CA SER A 187 10.40 -12.39 -7.61
C SER A 187 9.46 -11.19 -7.43
N LEU A 188 9.82 -10.25 -6.54
CA LEU A 188 8.98 -9.11 -6.19
C LEU A 188 9.09 -7.97 -7.21
N PHE A 189 10.30 -7.69 -7.72
CA PHE A 189 10.58 -6.51 -8.52
C PHE A 189 10.93 -6.78 -9.99
N GLY A 190 11.03 -8.04 -10.40
CA GLY A 190 11.35 -8.44 -11.77
C GLY A 190 12.82 -8.24 -12.19
N GLU A 191 13.66 -7.70 -11.29
CA GLU A 191 15.08 -7.43 -11.53
C GLU A 191 15.96 -7.98 -10.40
N SER A 192 17.25 -8.23 -10.65
CA SER A 192 18.17 -8.61 -9.56
C SER A 192 18.60 -7.39 -8.75
N PRO A 193 18.97 -7.57 -7.45
CA PRO A 193 19.52 -6.48 -6.63
C PRO A 193 20.75 -5.83 -7.26
N SER A 194 21.62 -6.63 -7.88
CA SER A 194 22.82 -6.11 -8.56
C SER A 194 22.48 -5.31 -9.83
N ALA A 195 21.41 -5.66 -10.53
CA ALA A 195 20.94 -4.87 -11.66
C ALA A 195 20.35 -3.53 -11.19
N ALA A 196 19.59 -3.54 -10.09
CA ALA A 196 19.05 -2.33 -9.50
C ALA A 196 20.15 -1.36 -9.03
N LEU A 197 21.22 -1.89 -8.41
CA LEU A 197 22.37 -1.08 -7.96
C LEU A 197 23.16 -0.47 -9.11
N ARG A 198 23.33 -1.19 -10.24
CA ARG A 198 24.08 -0.71 -11.41
C ARG A 198 23.28 0.20 -12.33
N ARG A 199 21.99 0.33 -12.13
CA ARG A 199 21.18 1.24 -12.94
C ARG A 199 21.63 2.68 -12.68
N PRO A 200 21.83 3.52 -13.72
CA PRO A 200 22.08 4.94 -13.50
C PRO A 200 21.01 5.50 -12.59
N ALA A 201 21.39 6.31 -11.60
CA ALA A 201 20.44 6.97 -10.72
C ALA A 201 19.43 7.71 -11.60
N GLU A 202 18.21 7.21 -11.69
CA GLU A 202 17.11 8.00 -12.22
C GLU A 202 17.00 9.20 -11.29
N ASP A 203 17.09 10.40 -11.88
CA ASP A 203 16.82 11.65 -11.19
C ASP A 203 15.61 11.44 -10.27
N PRO A 204 15.72 11.71 -8.95
CA PRO A 204 14.63 11.47 -8.03
C PRO A 204 13.46 12.36 -8.46
N ARG A 205 12.68 11.90 -9.42
CA ARG A 205 11.37 12.50 -9.61
C ARG A 205 10.74 12.42 -8.23
N PRO A 206 10.28 13.55 -7.67
CA PRO A 206 9.54 13.50 -6.43
C PRO A 206 8.43 12.49 -6.68
N GLN A 207 8.60 11.27 -6.19
CA GLN A 207 7.46 10.39 -6.07
C GLN A 207 6.53 11.23 -5.23
N LYS A 208 5.47 11.77 -5.86
CA LYS A 208 4.31 12.24 -5.13
C LYS A 208 4.12 11.17 -4.08
N ASN A 209 4.32 11.56 -2.84
CA ASN A 209 4.10 10.74 -1.68
C ASN A 209 2.86 9.91 -2.04
N ILE A 210 3.04 8.63 -2.35
CA ILE A 210 1.90 7.75 -2.53
C ILE A 210 1.37 7.77 -1.12
N GLY A 211 0.44 8.67 -0.88
CA GLY A 211 -0.15 8.92 0.42
C GLY A 211 -0.42 7.55 0.98
N SER A 212 -0.04 7.32 2.22
CA SER A 212 -0.24 6.07 2.89
C SER A 212 -1.58 5.51 2.41
N PRO A 213 -1.70 4.25 1.98
CA PRO A 213 -2.96 3.70 1.54
C PRO A 213 -4.07 3.80 2.61
N TRP A 214 -3.77 4.41 3.72
CA TRP A 214 -4.52 4.48 4.96
C TRP A 214 -4.80 5.89 5.46
N GLN A 215 -4.64 6.95 4.68
CA GLN A 215 -5.03 8.29 5.13
C GLN A 215 -6.51 8.29 5.47
N LEU A 216 -6.77 7.98 6.75
CA LEU A 216 -8.06 8.20 7.38
C LEU A 216 -8.21 9.72 7.56
N PRO A 217 -9.43 10.27 7.39
CA PRO A 217 -9.66 11.70 7.57
C PRO A 217 -9.26 12.11 8.98
N GLU A 218 -8.43 13.16 9.08
CA GLU A 218 -8.27 13.85 10.35
C GLU A 218 -9.64 14.35 10.80
N SER A 219 -10.01 13.94 12.01
CA SER A 219 -11.25 14.38 12.64
C SER A 219 -11.14 15.88 12.91
N ALA A 220 -11.98 16.68 12.27
CA ALA A 220 -12.31 18.01 12.73
C ALA A 220 -13.42 17.93 13.79
#